data_8eea81f56ccc21d376e53d2dce29be72
#
_entry.id   8eea81f56ccc21d376e53d2dce29be72
#
_cell.length_a   1.000
_cell.length_b   1.000
_cell.length_c   1.000
_cell.angle_alpha   90.00
_cell.angle_beta   90.00
_cell.angle_gamma   90.00
#
_symmetry.space_group_name_H-M   'P 1'
#
loop_
_entity.id
_entity.type
_entity.pdbx_description
1 polymer ?
#
loop_
_entity_poly.entity_id
_entity_poly.type
_entity_poly.pdbx_seq_one_letter_code
_entity_poly.pdbx_strand_id
1 'polypeptide(L)' 'RTGLADASGLDVEAELLALLDRVKDDDEARQRFVDLLAVLGPDDERTADYRRKLTSKLF' A
#
# COMPACT_ATOMS: atom_id res chain seq x y z
N ARG A 1 -18.00 -14.88 5.62
CA ARG A 1 -17.64 -14.34 5.53
C ARG A 1 -17.46 -13.50 5.96
N THR A 2 -17.62 -13.54 6.15
CA THR A 2 -17.47 -12.75 6.33
C THR A 2 -16.79 -11.94 6.53
N GLY A 3 -16.41 -11.99 6.84
CA GLY A 3 -15.55 -11.20 7.15
C GLY A 3 -15.35 -10.09 6.43
N LEU A 4 -15.75 -9.91 5.80
CA LEU A 4 -15.53 -8.99 5.06
C LEU A 4 -15.33 -7.75 5.56
N ALA A 5 -15.92 -7.33 6.34
CA ALA A 5 -15.88 -6.04 6.63
C ALA A 5 -14.68 -5.57 7.28
N ASP A 6 -14.26 -6.17 8.18
CA ASP A 6 -13.21 -5.74 8.84
C ASP A 6 -12.03 -5.91 8.17
N ALA A 7 -12.04 -6.54 7.24
CA ALA A 7 -10.90 -6.70 6.49
C ALA A 7 -10.45 -5.43 5.87
N SER A 8 -11.16 -4.39 5.93
CA SER A 8 -10.78 -3.21 5.20
C SER A 8 -9.35 -2.79 5.48
N GLY A 9 -8.94 -2.70 6.69
CA GLY A 9 -7.57 -2.29 6.98
C GLY A 9 -6.57 -3.35 6.60
N LEU A 10 -6.90 -4.61 6.87
CA LEU A 10 -6.00 -5.70 6.56
C LEU A 10 -5.86 -5.90 5.06
N ASP A 11 -6.95 -5.73 4.33
CA ASP A 11 -6.90 -5.89 2.89
C ASP A 11 -6.00 -4.84 2.26
N VAL A 12 -6.07 -3.60 2.73
CA VAL A 12 -5.25 -2.54 2.18
C VAL A 12 -3.78 -2.82 2.45
N GLU A 13 -3.45 -3.26 3.65
CA GLU A 13 -2.06 -3.54 3.96
C GLU A 13 -1.55 -4.74 3.18
N ALA A 14 -2.36 -5.77 3.04
CA ALA A 14 -1.95 -6.93 2.25
C ALA A 14 -1.70 -6.54 0.81
N GLU A 15 -2.57 -5.69 0.26
CA GLU A 15 -2.42 -5.25 -1.11
C GLU A 15 -1.17 -4.37 -1.25
N LEU A 16 -0.91 -3.50 -0.29
CA LEU A 16 0.27 -2.66 -0.33
C LEU A 16 1.54 -3.50 -0.33
N LEU A 17 1.58 -4.54 0.49
CA LEU A 17 2.75 -5.39 0.54
C LEU A 17 2.94 -6.17 -0.76
N ALA A 18 1.83 -6.63 -1.35
CA ALA A 18 1.91 -7.34 -2.62
C ALA A 18 2.38 -6.42 -3.73
N LEU A 19 1.87 -5.19 -3.74
CA LEU A 19 2.28 -4.22 -4.76
C LEU A 19 3.73 -3.81 -4.57
N LEU A 20 4.19 -3.75 -3.33
CA LEU A 20 5.54 -3.31 -3.04
C LEU A 20 6.57 -4.19 -3.75
N ASP A 21 6.28 -5.47 -3.90
CA ASP A 21 7.18 -6.36 -4.62
C ASP A 21 7.25 -6.05 -6.10
N ARG A 22 6.28 -5.32 -6.62
CA ARG A 22 6.17 -5.07 -8.06
C ARG A 22 6.43 -3.63 -8.45
N VAL A 23 6.48 -2.71 -7.49
CA VAL A 23 6.57 -1.28 -7.83
C VAL A 23 7.82 -0.94 -8.63
N LYS A 24 8.87 -1.72 -8.47
CA LYS A 24 10.12 -1.42 -9.14
C LYS A 24 10.02 -1.70 -10.63
N ASP A 25 9.26 -2.74 -11.00
CA ASP A 25 9.17 -3.15 -12.40
C ASP A 25 7.83 -2.79 -13.04
N ASP A 26 6.86 -2.35 -12.26
CA ASP A 26 5.51 -2.14 -12.78
C ASP A 26 5.00 -0.77 -12.34
N ASP A 27 4.90 0.15 -13.29
CA ASP A 27 4.44 1.50 -12.99
C ASP A 27 3.00 1.52 -12.52
N GLU A 28 2.18 0.62 -13.00
CA GLU A 28 0.79 0.55 -12.56
C GLU A 28 0.72 0.13 -11.11
N ALA A 29 1.57 -0.81 -10.71
CA ALA A 29 1.60 -1.23 -9.32
C ALA A 29 2.04 -0.07 -8.44
N ARG A 30 3.00 0.73 -8.89
CA ARG A 30 3.44 1.88 -8.14
C ARG A 30 2.32 2.90 -7.99
N GLN A 31 1.60 3.14 -9.08
CA GLN A 31 0.49 4.10 -9.03
C GLN A 31 -0.60 3.60 -8.09
N ARG A 32 -0.91 2.32 -8.15
CA ARG A 32 -1.90 1.72 -7.26
C ARG A 32 -1.47 1.84 -5.81
N PHE A 33 -0.19 1.62 -5.56
CA PHE A 33 0.36 1.73 -4.21
C PHE A 33 0.14 3.15 -3.67
N VAL A 34 0.45 4.15 -4.47
CA VAL A 34 0.27 5.55 -4.07
C VAL A 34 -1.21 5.85 -3.83
N ASP A 35 -2.08 5.32 -4.68
CA ASP A 35 -3.51 5.52 -4.53
C ASP A 35 -3.99 4.93 -3.20
N LEU A 36 -3.50 3.76 -2.84
CA LEU A 36 -3.89 3.16 -1.57
C LEU A 36 -3.38 3.95 -0.38
N LEU A 37 -2.21 4.54 -0.49
CA LEU A 37 -1.72 5.40 0.57
C LEU A 37 -2.62 6.62 0.74
N ALA A 38 -3.17 7.12 -0.36
CA ALA A 38 -4.10 8.24 -0.28
C ALA A 38 -5.39 7.83 0.42
N VAL A 39 -5.81 6.57 0.23
CA VAL A 39 -6.99 6.06 0.90
C VAL A 39 -6.75 5.99 2.42
N LEU A 40 -5.55 5.60 2.83
CA LEU A 40 -5.23 5.56 4.24
C LEU A 40 -5.17 6.97 4.84
N GLY A 41 -4.73 7.93 4.06
CA GLY A 41 -4.65 9.31 4.51
C GLY A 41 -3.26 9.69 4.99
N PRO A 42 -2.88 10.96 4.84
CA PRO A 42 -1.53 11.40 5.20
C PRO A 42 -1.27 11.38 6.70
N ASP A 43 -2.32 11.37 7.52
CA ASP A 43 -2.15 11.36 8.95
C ASP A 43 -1.98 9.96 9.51
N ASP A 44 -2.11 8.95 8.71
CA ASP A 44 -2.02 7.57 9.18
C ASP A 44 -0.55 7.19 9.28
N GLU A 45 -0.13 6.62 10.40
CA GLU A 45 1.26 6.22 10.59
C GLU A 45 1.69 5.22 9.54
N ARG A 46 0.78 4.38 9.10
CA ARG A 46 1.11 3.38 8.09
C ARG A 46 1.45 4.01 6.76
N THR A 47 0.85 5.17 6.46
CA THR A 47 1.14 5.86 5.22
C THR A 47 2.61 6.25 5.15
N ALA A 48 3.15 6.80 6.23
CA ALA A 48 4.54 7.19 6.26
C ALA A 48 5.46 5.97 6.19
N ASP A 49 5.08 4.89 6.88
CA ASP A 49 5.86 3.67 6.86
C ASP A 49 5.92 3.08 5.46
N TYR A 50 4.78 2.95 4.80
CA TYR A 50 4.75 2.37 3.46
C TYR A 50 5.41 3.28 2.44
N ARG A 51 5.31 4.59 2.62
CA ARG A 51 6.00 5.50 1.71
C ARG A 51 7.51 5.32 1.81
N ARG A 52 8.01 5.10 3.04
CA ARG A 52 9.43 4.86 3.24
C ARG A 52 9.83 3.53 2.59
N LYS A 53 8.97 2.51 2.72
CA LYS A 53 9.23 1.22 2.08
C LYS A 53 9.26 1.36 0.57
N LEU A 54 8.36 2.16 0.01
CA LEU A 54 8.32 2.39 -1.42
C LEU A 54 9.64 3.03 -1.89
N THR A 55 10.10 4.06 -1.19
CA THR A 55 11.34 4.72 -1.55
C THR A 55 12.49 3.72 -1.50
N SER A 56 12.52 2.88 -0.48
CA SER A 56 13.57 1.89 -0.35
C SER A 56 13.56 0.89 -1.51
N LYS A 57 12.39 0.53 -1.99
CA LYS A 57 12.31 -0.40 -3.10
C LYS A 57 12.72 0.24 -4.42
N LEU A 58 12.44 1.51 -4.59
CA LEU A 58 12.77 2.19 -5.84
C LEU A 58 14.25 2.58 -5.90
N PHE A 59 14.90 2.68 -4.78
CA PHE A 59 16.29 3.00 -4.72
C PHE A 59 17.09 1.89 -4.04
#